data_31c0c13043ebf15f0c8e4bbce06eb56b
#
_entry.id   31c0c13043ebf15f0c8e4bbce06eb56b
#
_cell.length_a   1.000
_cell.length_b   1.000
_cell.length_c   1.000
_cell.angle_alpha   90.00
_cell.angle_beta   90.00
_cell.angle_gamma   90.00
#
_symmetry.space_group_name_H-M   'P 1'
#
loop_
_entity.id
_entity.type
_entity.pdbx_description
1 polymer ?
#
loop_
_entity_poly.entity_id
_entity_poly.type
_entity_poly.pdbx_seq_one_letter_code
_entity_poly.pdbx_strand_id
1 'polypeptide(L)'
;MVSRKEWDKLADDFEREVCDITRETGGDAIARLVTRLKPSPDKSVLIDLGCGIGTFIQRYSPLFRETYAVEHAPRIIARAKKLMGRAGNINWMTSNIPPAARRIGRRADLTVCMNVITMPGERTRESMWEGLARVTKRRGHALIVVPSIESDRMVERVAYGTTLAEAKAAAPNGLVDRGGSRQKHFARAELGEVLARHGFRMKRIIAVSYPWQKEGLRKPRNAGTKMPWDWLVLAERV
;
A
#
# COMPACT_ATOMS: atom_id res chain seq x y z
N MET A 1 -0.22 5.89 16.23
CA MET A 1 0.52 4.96 15.33
C MET A 1 0.23 3.55 15.79
N VAL A 2 -0.25 2.71 14.91
CA VAL A 2 -0.44 1.29 15.22
C VAL A 2 0.95 0.66 15.42
N SER A 3 1.20 0.16 16.62
CA SER A 3 2.47 -0.48 16.98
C SER A 3 2.57 -1.89 16.41
N ARG A 4 3.80 -2.45 16.37
CA ARG A 4 4.01 -3.86 15.99
C ARG A 4 3.14 -4.82 16.82
N LYS A 5 2.98 -4.54 18.13
CA LYS A 5 2.15 -5.36 19.01
C LYS A 5 0.66 -5.30 18.66
N GLU A 6 0.18 -4.15 18.21
CA GLU A 6 -1.20 -3.99 17.75
C GLU A 6 -1.43 -4.73 16.42
N TRP A 7 -0.49 -4.65 15.48
CA TRP A 7 -0.53 -5.46 14.26
C TRP A 7 -0.50 -6.97 14.54
N ASP A 8 0.32 -7.41 15.50
CA ASP A 8 0.34 -8.82 15.91
C ASP A 8 -1.01 -9.29 16.49
N LYS A 9 -1.74 -8.41 17.20
CA LYS A 9 -3.10 -8.72 17.69
C LYS A 9 -4.12 -8.89 16.57
N LEU A 10 -3.96 -8.13 15.48
CA LEU A 10 -4.86 -8.19 14.32
C LEU A 10 -4.60 -9.41 13.42
N ALA A 11 -3.55 -10.19 13.68
CA ALA A 11 -3.16 -11.29 12.79
C ALA A 11 -4.29 -12.29 12.50
N ASP A 12 -5.11 -12.61 13.50
CA ASP A 12 -6.20 -13.60 13.36
C ASP A 12 -7.43 -13.03 12.63
N ASP A 13 -7.64 -11.71 12.71
CA ASP A 13 -8.78 -10.98 12.15
C ASP A 13 -8.39 -10.08 10.95
N PHE A 14 -7.18 -10.24 10.41
CA PHE A 14 -6.59 -9.34 9.43
C PHE A 14 -7.51 -9.05 8.24
N GLU A 15 -8.15 -10.07 7.66
CA GLU A 15 -9.05 -9.89 6.51
C GLU A 15 -10.31 -9.10 6.83
N ARG A 16 -10.76 -9.13 8.09
CA ARG A 16 -11.93 -8.38 8.55
C ARG A 16 -11.58 -6.94 8.84
N GLU A 17 -10.46 -6.70 9.51
CA GLU A 17 -10.07 -5.40 10.05
C GLU A 17 -9.25 -4.54 9.07
N VAL A 18 -8.58 -5.17 8.10
CA VAL A 18 -7.72 -4.47 7.14
C VAL A 18 -8.36 -4.45 5.76
N CYS A 19 -8.46 -3.26 5.17
CA CYS A 19 -8.87 -3.11 3.78
C CYS A 19 -7.76 -3.61 2.86
N ASP A 20 -7.96 -4.79 2.28
CA ASP A 20 -7.05 -5.34 1.29
C ASP A 20 -7.50 -4.96 -0.11
N ILE A 21 -6.90 -3.92 -0.66
CA ILE A 21 -7.25 -3.38 -1.97
C ILE A 21 -7.10 -4.40 -3.12
N THR A 22 -6.33 -5.46 -2.92
CA THR A 22 -6.16 -6.53 -3.91
C THR A 22 -7.39 -7.42 -4.03
N ARG A 23 -8.22 -7.45 -3.00
CA ARG A 23 -9.49 -8.19 -2.94
C ARG A 23 -10.69 -7.34 -3.31
N GLU A 24 -10.54 -6.02 -3.32
CA GLU A 24 -11.57 -5.05 -3.68
C GLU A 24 -11.52 -4.74 -5.20
N THR A 25 -12.27 -3.75 -5.65
CA THR A 25 -12.31 -3.32 -7.06
C THR A 25 -10.93 -2.93 -7.64
N GLY A 26 -9.97 -2.60 -6.75
CA GLY A 26 -8.57 -2.37 -7.10
C GLY A 26 -7.85 -3.60 -7.68
N GLY A 27 -8.30 -4.81 -7.34
CA GLY A 27 -7.68 -6.05 -7.78
C GLY A 27 -7.59 -6.17 -9.30
N ASP A 28 -8.62 -5.74 -10.04
CA ASP A 28 -8.61 -5.76 -11.50
C ASP A 28 -7.63 -4.73 -12.10
N ALA A 29 -7.54 -3.55 -11.49
CA ALA A 29 -6.58 -2.52 -11.91
C ALA A 29 -5.14 -3.01 -11.68
N ILE A 30 -4.87 -3.62 -10.53
CA ILE A 30 -3.58 -4.23 -10.19
C ILE A 30 -3.25 -5.34 -11.19
N ALA A 31 -4.17 -6.26 -11.47
CA ALA A 31 -3.96 -7.35 -12.41
C ALA A 31 -3.56 -6.82 -13.81
N ARG A 32 -4.30 -5.83 -14.32
CA ARG A 32 -3.97 -5.20 -15.61
C ARG A 32 -2.58 -4.56 -15.64
N LEU A 33 -2.17 -3.90 -14.52
CA LEU A 33 -0.85 -3.28 -14.43
C LEU A 33 0.26 -4.34 -14.37
N VAL A 34 0.12 -5.37 -13.52
CA VAL A 34 1.11 -6.46 -13.41
C VAL A 34 1.27 -7.20 -14.74
N THR A 35 0.15 -7.54 -15.41
CA THR A 35 0.20 -8.21 -16.73
C THR A 35 0.94 -7.37 -17.78
N ARG A 36 0.75 -6.05 -17.77
CA ARG A 36 1.47 -5.15 -18.71
C ARG A 36 2.97 -5.08 -18.50
N LEU A 37 3.44 -5.31 -17.27
CA LEU A 37 4.86 -5.35 -16.98
C LEU A 37 5.55 -6.61 -17.48
N LYS A 38 4.79 -7.63 -17.87
CA LYS A 38 5.26 -8.91 -18.43
C LYS A 38 6.39 -9.52 -17.58
N PRO A 39 6.18 -9.76 -16.27
CA PRO A 39 7.20 -10.40 -15.45
C PRO A 39 7.57 -11.78 -16.01
N SER A 40 8.79 -12.21 -15.76
CA SER A 40 9.31 -13.51 -16.21
C SER A 40 9.60 -14.39 -14.99
N PRO A 41 9.03 -15.59 -14.90
CA PRO A 41 9.31 -16.52 -13.81
C PRO A 41 10.77 -16.99 -13.76
N ASP A 42 11.51 -16.83 -14.84
CA ASP A 42 12.94 -17.22 -14.89
C ASP A 42 13.90 -16.10 -14.49
N LYS A 43 13.45 -14.83 -14.55
CA LYS A 43 14.36 -13.68 -14.43
C LYS A 43 13.90 -12.62 -13.43
N SER A 44 12.59 -12.33 -13.39
CA SER A 44 12.06 -11.19 -12.66
C SER A 44 12.08 -11.42 -11.14
N VAL A 45 12.31 -10.36 -10.40
CA VAL A 45 12.30 -10.34 -8.93
C VAL A 45 11.19 -9.43 -8.44
N LEU A 46 10.35 -9.97 -7.55
CA LEU A 46 9.32 -9.24 -6.81
C LEU A 46 9.81 -8.92 -5.40
N ILE A 47 9.55 -7.69 -4.93
CA ILE A 47 9.73 -7.34 -3.52
C ILE A 47 8.43 -6.70 -3.03
N ASP A 48 7.82 -7.29 -2.00
CA ASP A 48 6.62 -6.78 -1.34
C ASP A 48 6.98 -6.22 0.03
N LEU A 49 6.89 -4.90 0.16
CA LEU A 49 7.24 -4.15 1.36
C LEU A 49 5.99 -3.87 2.20
N GLY A 50 5.83 -4.60 3.30
CA GLY A 50 4.61 -4.62 4.10
C GLY A 50 3.59 -5.59 3.53
N CYS A 51 4.02 -6.84 3.30
CA CYS A 51 3.23 -7.83 2.59
C CYS A 51 1.96 -8.30 3.32
N GLY A 52 1.78 -7.93 4.59
CA GLY A 52 0.65 -8.40 5.39
C GLY A 52 0.56 -9.92 5.39
N ILE A 53 -0.65 -10.46 5.21
CA ILE A 53 -0.89 -11.91 5.12
C ILE A 53 -0.54 -12.51 3.76
N GLY A 54 0.07 -11.74 2.84
CA GLY A 54 0.60 -12.24 1.59
C GLY A 54 -0.40 -12.33 0.43
N THR A 55 -1.52 -11.60 0.45
CA THR A 55 -2.55 -11.67 -0.61
C THR A 55 -2.01 -11.36 -1.99
N PHE A 56 -1.18 -10.31 -2.12
CA PHE A 56 -0.54 -9.99 -3.40
C PHE A 56 0.45 -11.09 -3.82
N ILE A 57 1.26 -11.57 -2.89
CA ILE A 57 2.26 -12.61 -3.13
C ILE A 57 1.59 -13.91 -3.57
N GLN A 58 0.49 -14.33 -2.93
CA GLN A 58 -0.26 -15.52 -3.29
C GLN A 58 -0.68 -15.51 -4.76
N ARG A 59 -1.11 -14.37 -5.25
CA ARG A 59 -1.60 -14.23 -6.63
C ARG A 59 -0.48 -14.11 -7.65
N TYR A 60 0.59 -13.41 -7.32
CA TYR A 60 1.56 -12.95 -8.32
C TYR A 60 2.97 -13.53 -8.18
N SER A 61 3.36 -14.12 -7.04
CA SER A 61 4.71 -14.72 -6.89
C SER A 61 5.04 -15.79 -7.95
N PRO A 62 4.07 -16.57 -8.48
CA PRO A 62 4.39 -17.54 -9.54
C PRO A 62 4.89 -16.91 -10.86
N LEU A 63 4.65 -15.62 -11.07
CA LEU A 63 5.12 -14.86 -12.23
C LEU A 63 6.57 -14.38 -12.09
N PHE A 64 7.22 -14.63 -10.95
CA PHE A 64 8.56 -14.16 -10.64
C PHE A 64 9.47 -15.31 -10.26
N ARG A 65 10.75 -15.21 -10.64
CA ARG A 65 11.78 -16.17 -10.23
C ARG A 65 11.97 -16.19 -8.72
N GLU A 66 11.95 -15.02 -8.12
CA GLU A 66 12.25 -14.82 -6.71
C GLU A 66 11.37 -13.72 -6.14
N THR A 67 10.85 -13.93 -4.94
CA THR A 67 10.01 -12.99 -4.22
C THR A 67 10.60 -12.74 -2.83
N TYR A 68 10.71 -11.47 -2.43
CA TYR A 68 11.00 -11.07 -1.05
C TYR A 68 9.73 -10.52 -0.43
N ALA A 69 9.31 -11.11 0.67
CA ALA A 69 8.13 -10.74 1.44
C ALA A 69 8.57 -10.11 2.76
N VAL A 70 8.42 -8.80 2.89
CA VAL A 70 8.84 -8.04 4.07
C VAL A 70 7.62 -7.64 4.88
N GLU A 71 7.57 -8.06 6.15
CA GLU A 71 6.54 -7.67 7.11
C GLU A 71 7.18 -7.49 8.49
N HIS A 72 6.75 -6.46 9.23
CA HIS A 72 7.37 -6.16 10.53
C HIS A 72 6.73 -6.91 11.70
N ALA A 73 5.48 -7.38 11.55
CA ALA A 73 4.72 -8.11 12.55
C ALA A 73 4.92 -9.63 12.41
N PRO A 74 5.57 -10.31 13.37
CA PRO A 74 5.92 -11.74 13.23
C PRO A 74 4.70 -12.65 13.20
N ARG A 75 3.59 -12.33 13.89
CA ARG A 75 2.37 -13.13 13.82
C ARG A 75 1.69 -13.03 12.46
N ILE A 76 1.71 -11.85 11.83
CA ILE A 76 1.17 -11.65 10.47
C ILE A 76 1.98 -12.47 9.47
N ILE A 77 3.33 -12.40 9.53
CA ILE A 77 4.17 -13.19 8.61
C ILE A 77 4.03 -14.70 8.84
N ALA A 78 3.83 -15.14 10.08
CA ALA A 78 3.56 -16.55 10.38
C ALA A 78 2.24 -17.02 9.75
N ARG A 79 1.19 -16.18 9.82
CA ARG A 79 -0.09 -16.42 9.15
C ARG A 79 0.06 -16.45 7.63
N ALA A 80 0.79 -15.49 7.05
CA ALA A 80 1.08 -15.47 5.62
C ALA A 80 1.74 -16.77 5.14
N LYS A 81 2.76 -17.25 5.85
CA LYS A 81 3.42 -18.53 5.57
C LYS A 81 2.47 -19.70 5.64
N LYS A 82 1.57 -19.73 6.64
CA LYS A 82 0.56 -20.79 6.78
C LYS A 82 -0.42 -20.79 5.60
N LEU A 83 -0.89 -19.63 5.16
CA LEU A 83 -1.81 -19.48 4.02
C LEU A 83 -1.16 -19.86 2.69
N MET A 84 0.13 -19.57 2.53
CA MET A 84 0.89 -19.83 1.29
C MET A 84 1.38 -21.27 1.16
N GLY A 85 1.47 -22.01 2.26
CA GLY A 85 2.05 -23.36 2.26
C GLY A 85 3.52 -23.36 1.82
N ARG A 86 3.92 -24.40 1.08
CA ARG A 86 5.31 -24.56 0.58
C ARG A 86 5.49 -23.89 -0.78
N ALA A 87 5.65 -22.58 -0.82
CA ALA A 87 6.06 -21.86 -2.03
C ALA A 87 7.59 -21.66 -2.03
N GLY A 88 8.29 -22.31 -2.96
CA GLY A 88 9.77 -22.39 -2.97
C GLY A 88 10.49 -21.12 -3.39
N ASN A 89 9.80 -20.14 -3.99
CA ASN A 89 10.41 -18.92 -4.51
C ASN A 89 10.24 -17.68 -3.61
N ILE A 90 9.81 -17.86 -2.33
CA ILE A 90 9.52 -16.75 -1.42
C ILE A 90 10.52 -16.68 -0.27
N ASN A 91 11.22 -15.55 -0.17
CA ASN A 91 12.13 -15.20 0.91
C ASN A 91 11.38 -14.32 1.93
N TRP A 92 10.95 -14.91 3.03
CA TRP A 92 10.22 -14.22 4.09
C TRP A 92 11.17 -13.46 5.04
N MET A 93 10.87 -12.19 5.30
CA MET A 93 11.68 -11.33 6.17
C MET A 93 10.82 -10.62 7.21
N THR A 94 10.98 -10.98 8.50
CA THR A 94 10.39 -10.21 9.60
C THR A 94 11.27 -8.99 9.89
N SER A 95 10.92 -7.84 9.34
CA SER A 95 11.73 -6.61 9.41
C SER A 95 10.93 -5.37 9.07
N ASN A 96 11.36 -4.22 9.57
CA ASN A 96 10.95 -2.92 9.03
C ASN A 96 11.56 -2.70 7.65
N ILE A 97 10.93 -1.82 6.84
CA ILE A 97 11.35 -1.54 5.45
C ILE A 97 12.81 -1.07 5.35
N PRO A 98 13.29 -0.05 6.11
CA PRO A 98 14.65 0.45 5.91
C PRO A 98 15.75 -0.59 6.14
N PRO A 99 15.76 -1.40 7.21
CA PRO A 99 16.76 -2.44 7.39
C PRO A 99 16.60 -3.59 6.37
N ALA A 100 15.38 -3.98 6.01
CA ALA A 100 15.15 -4.97 4.97
C ALA A 100 15.70 -4.50 3.62
N ALA A 101 15.43 -3.24 3.24
CA ALA A 101 15.91 -2.67 1.99
C ALA A 101 17.45 -2.61 1.90
N ARG A 102 18.13 -2.33 3.02
CA ARG A 102 19.61 -2.41 3.07
C ARG A 102 20.13 -3.83 2.84
N ARG A 103 19.46 -4.82 3.43
CA ARG A 103 19.86 -6.23 3.33
C ARG A 103 19.57 -6.83 1.96
N ILE A 104 18.44 -6.50 1.35
CA ILE A 104 18.01 -7.00 0.03
C ILE A 104 18.85 -6.35 -1.08
N GLY A 105 19.06 -5.04 -0.99
CA GLY A 105 19.75 -4.28 -2.04
C GLY A 105 18.89 -4.09 -3.30
N ARG A 106 19.45 -3.49 -4.33
CA ARG A 106 18.77 -3.11 -5.58
C ARG A 106 18.60 -4.29 -6.52
N ARG A 107 17.45 -4.97 -6.43
CA ARG A 107 17.22 -6.15 -7.28
C ARG A 107 15.78 -6.33 -7.79
N ALA A 108 14.79 -5.52 -7.37
CA ALA A 108 13.41 -5.68 -7.79
C ALA A 108 13.17 -5.20 -9.23
N ASP A 109 12.53 -6.03 -10.03
CA ASP A 109 11.90 -5.64 -11.28
C ASP A 109 10.52 -5.02 -10.98
N LEU A 110 9.83 -5.53 -9.96
CA LEU A 110 8.64 -4.95 -9.37
C LEU A 110 8.76 -4.86 -7.85
N THR A 111 8.61 -3.66 -7.31
CA THR A 111 8.44 -3.44 -5.87
C THR A 111 6.98 -3.10 -5.60
N VAL A 112 6.40 -3.71 -4.59
CA VAL A 112 5.01 -3.47 -4.15
C VAL A 112 5.03 -2.86 -2.75
N CYS A 113 4.15 -1.90 -2.50
CA CYS A 113 3.97 -1.27 -1.18
C CYS A 113 2.54 -0.75 -1.09
N MET A 114 1.65 -1.50 -0.41
CA MET A 114 0.22 -1.21 -0.39
C MET A 114 -0.25 -0.83 1.01
N ASN A 115 -0.72 0.41 1.18
CA ASN A 115 -1.24 0.97 2.44
C ASN A 115 -0.26 0.85 3.62
N VAL A 116 1.05 0.98 3.35
CA VAL A 116 2.13 0.84 4.33
C VAL A 116 2.77 2.19 4.67
N ILE A 117 2.99 3.08 3.67
CA ILE A 117 3.64 4.38 3.89
C ILE A 117 2.60 5.40 4.38
N THR A 118 1.96 5.09 5.50
CA THR A 118 0.88 5.90 6.10
C THR A 118 1.26 6.51 7.45
N MET A 119 2.52 6.35 7.88
CA MET A 119 2.98 6.83 9.18
C MET A 119 2.79 8.36 9.33
N PRO A 120 2.34 8.87 10.48
CA PRO A 120 2.16 10.30 10.71
C PRO A 120 3.48 11.07 10.71
N GLY A 121 4.56 10.44 11.15
CA GLY A 121 5.90 11.05 11.20
C GLY A 121 6.56 11.11 9.83
N GLU A 122 6.92 12.32 9.38
CA GLU A 122 7.53 12.55 8.06
C GLU A 122 8.84 11.80 7.87
N ARG A 123 9.77 11.87 8.85
CA ARG A 123 11.06 11.17 8.79
C ARG A 123 10.89 9.66 8.61
N THR A 124 9.85 9.08 9.21
CA THR A 124 9.55 7.66 9.06
C THR A 124 9.10 7.37 7.63
N ARG A 125 8.20 8.20 7.08
CA ARG A 125 7.75 8.04 5.69
C ARG A 125 8.91 8.21 4.71
N GLU A 126 9.75 9.23 4.89
CA GLU A 126 10.94 9.44 4.04
C GLU A 126 11.84 8.21 4.04
N SER A 127 12.15 7.63 5.19
CA SER A 127 12.97 6.41 5.26
C SER A 127 12.33 5.19 4.56
N MET A 128 10.99 5.12 4.51
CA MET A 128 10.26 4.07 3.79
C MET A 128 10.31 4.30 2.27
N TRP A 129 10.15 5.55 1.80
CA TRP A 129 10.33 5.93 0.39
C TRP A 129 11.75 5.64 -0.10
N GLU A 130 12.76 5.99 0.71
CA GLU A 130 14.16 5.63 0.45
C GLU A 130 14.36 4.11 0.35
N GLY A 131 13.72 3.35 1.25
CA GLY A 131 13.75 1.90 1.23
C GLY A 131 13.18 1.33 -0.07
N LEU A 132 12.00 1.82 -0.50
CA LEU A 132 11.37 1.46 -1.75
C LEU A 132 12.26 1.78 -2.96
N ALA A 133 12.86 2.98 -2.98
CA ALA A 133 13.79 3.38 -4.04
C ALA A 133 15.07 2.53 -4.06
N ARG A 134 15.57 2.14 -2.88
CA ARG A 134 16.78 1.34 -2.72
C ARG A 134 16.64 -0.04 -3.34
N VAL A 135 15.50 -0.70 -3.14
CA VAL A 135 15.30 -2.08 -3.61
C VAL A 135 14.90 -2.16 -5.08
N THR A 136 14.31 -1.11 -5.64
CA THR A 136 13.85 -1.08 -7.03
C THR A 136 15.01 -0.84 -7.99
N LYS A 137 15.19 -1.70 -8.98
CA LYS A 137 16.19 -1.53 -10.04
C LYS A 137 15.94 -0.26 -10.84
N ARG A 138 16.98 0.28 -11.46
CA ARG A 138 16.82 1.23 -12.55
C ARG A 138 15.97 0.59 -13.67
N ARG A 139 14.97 1.33 -14.17
CA ARG A 139 13.91 0.85 -15.08
C ARG A 139 12.98 -0.22 -14.48
N GLY A 140 13.17 -0.59 -13.21
CA GLY A 140 12.20 -1.37 -12.47
C GLY A 140 10.98 -0.51 -12.09
N HIS A 141 9.93 -1.15 -11.63
CA HIS A 141 8.66 -0.49 -11.33
C HIS A 141 8.32 -0.60 -9.84
N ALA A 142 7.63 0.41 -9.35
CA ALA A 142 6.98 0.39 -8.05
C ALA A 142 5.46 0.46 -8.23
N LEU A 143 4.73 -0.45 -7.60
CA LEU A 143 3.28 -0.47 -7.51
C LEU A 143 2.90 -0.12 -6.09
N ILE A 144 2.29 1.05 -5.92
CA ILE A 144 2.09 1.65 -4.61
C ILE A 144 0.60 1.95 -4.43
N VAL A 145 0.06 1.61 -3.27
CA VAL A 145 -1.27 2.07 -2.84
C VAL A 145 -1.11 2.91 -1.59
N VAL A 146 -1.76 4.06 -1.57
CA VAL A 146 -1.81 4.95 -0.41
C VAL A 146 -3.20 5.57 -0.27
N PRO A 147 -3.64 5.87 0.96
CA PRO A 147 -4.91 6.55 1.22
C PRO A 147 -4.96 7.93 0.54
N SER A 148 -6.13 8.26 -0.03
CA SER A 148 -6.38 9.53 -0.71
C SER A 148 -6.95 10.59 0.24
N ILE A 149 -6.32 11.75 0.34
CA ILE A 149 -6.89 12.89 1.08
C ILE A 149 -8.12 13.48 0.38
N GLU A 150 -8.19 13.36 -0.95
CA GLU A 150 -9.38 13.78 -1.70
C GLU A 150 -10.57 12.87 -1.40
N SER A 151 -10.32 11.56 -1.24
CA SER A 151 -11.32 10.59 -0.81
C SER A 151 -11.82 10.90 0.60
N ASP A 152 -10.89 11.13 1.54
CA ASP A 152 -11.22 11.49 2.92
C ASP A 152 -12.10 12.72 3.00
N ARG A 153 -11.77 13.79 2.28
CA ARG A 153 -12.57 15.01 2.18
C ARG A 153 -13.94 14.75 1.55
N MET A 154 -14.04 13.85 0.59
CA MET A 154 -15.32 13.44 0.01
C MET A 154 -16.17 12.71 1.05
N VAL A 155 -15.57 11.79 1.82
CA VAL A 155 -16.22 11.05 2.90
C VAL A 155 -16.75 12.02 3.97
N GLU A 156 -15.94 12.96 4.44
CA GLU A 156 -16.33 13.99 5.40
C GLU A 156 -17.56 14.77 4.93
N ARG A 157 -17.55 15.21 3.68
CA ARG A 157 -18.65 15.99 3.11
C ARG A 157 -19.94 15.17 2.92
N VAL A 158 -19.80 13.93 2.49
CA VAL A 158 -20.97 13.09 2.14
C VAL A 158 -21.57 12.43 3.38
N ALA A 159 -20.75 11.95 4.31
CA ALA A 159 -21.21 11.23 5.50
C ALA A 159 -21.59 12.18 6.65
N TYR A 160 -20.85 13.27 6.83
CA TYR A 160 -20.99 14.16 7.98
C TYR A 160 -21.49 15.57 7.64
N GLY A 161 -21.67 15.89 6.34
CA GLY A 161 -22.21 17.18 5.89
C GLY A 161 -21.24 18.36 6.07
N THR A 162 -19.94 18.09 6.29
CA THR A 162 -18.93 19.14 6.44
C THR A 162 -18.71 19.91 5.14
N THR A 163 -18.34 21.17 5.24
CA THR A 163 -17.89 21.97 4.09
C THR A 163 -16.49 21.53 3.65
N LEU A 164 -16.09 21.91 2.44
CA LEU A 164 -14.71 21.64 1.97
C LEU A 164 -13.64 22.35 2.81
N ALA A 165 -13.97 23.54 3.34
CA ALA A 165 -13.07 24.31 4.19
C ALA A 165 -12.83 23.58 5.53
N GLU A 166 -13.89 23.14 6.18
CA GLU A 166 -13.82 22.36 7.42
C GLU A 166 -13.06 21.02 7.21
N ALA A 167 -13.38 20.27 6.16
CA ALA A 167 -12.68 19.02 5.85
C ALA A 167 -11.16 19.23 5.57
N LYS A 168 -10.78 20.37 4.97
CA LYS A 168 -9.37 20.73 4.79
C LYS A 168 -8.71 21.13 6.12
N ALA A 169 -9.41 21.86 6.97
CA ALA A 169 -8.90 22.28 8.28
C ALA A 169 -8.73 21.09 9.25
N ALA A 170 -9.61 20.08 9.18
CA ALA A 170 -9.54 18.89 10.01
C ALA A 170 -8.32 18.00 9.71
N ALA A 171 -7.82 18.00 8.48
CA ALA A 171 -6.67 17.18 8.06
C ALA A 171 -5.58 18.03 7.40
N PRO A 172 -4.91 18.94 8.15
CA PRO A 172 -3.82 19.73 7.62
C PRO A 172 -2.67 18.81 7.19
N ASN A 173 -2.05 19.11 6.05
CA ASN A 173 -0.96 18.31 5.48
C ASN A 173 -1.33 16.84 5.21
N GLY A 174 -2.63 16.53 5.10
CA GLY A 174 -3.13 15.18 4.88
C GLY A 174 -2.98 14.24 6.07
N LEU A 175 -2.80 14.75 7.28
CA LEU A 175 -2.76 13.93 8.49
C LEU A 175 -4.20 13.75 9.02
N VAL A 176 -4.76 12.59 8.76
CA VAL A 176 -6.12 12.21 9.16
C VAL A 176 -6.05 11.43 10.48
N ASP A 177 -6.93 11.80 11.43
CA ASP A 177 -7.10 11.10 12.70
C ASP A 177 -8.50 10.49 12.74
N ARG A 178 -8.57 9.16 12.76
CA ARG A 178 -9.84 8.43 12.88
C ARG A 178 -9.68 7.31 13.91
N GLY A 179 -10.59 7.31 14.90
CA GLY A 179 -10.63 6.27 15.91
C GLY A 179 -9.33 6.11 16.71
N GLY A 180 -8.57 7.21 16.93
CA GLY A 180 -7.30 7.19 17.64
C GLY A 180 -6.11 6.73 16.79
N SER A 181 -6.31 6.46 15.51
CA SER A 181 -5.24 6.12 14.56
C SER A 181 -5.00 7.30 13.62
N ARG A 182 -3.83 7.94 13.77
CA ARG A 182 -3.40 9.04 12.92
C ARG A 182 -2.57 8.53 11.75
N GLN A 183 -3.01 8.83 10.52
CA GLN A 183 -2.39 8.36 9.29
C GLN A 183 -2.18 9.49 8.28
N LYS A 184 -1.16 9.36 7.43
CA LYS A 184 -0.96 10.23 6.28
C LYS A 184 -1.80 9.74 5.11
N HIS A 185 -2.71 10.59 4.64
CA HIS A 185 -3.38 10.49 3.36
C HIS A 185 -2.70 11.43 2.36
N PHE A 186 -2.53 10.99 1.13
CA PHE A 186 -1.77 11.70 0.12
C PHE A 186 -2.67 12.40 -0.89
N ALA A 187 -2.32 13.64 -1.23
CA ALA A 187 -2.90 14.30 -2.38
C ALA A 187 -2.28 13.75 -3.69
N ARG A 188 -3.08 13.71 -4.75
CA ARG A 188 -2.60 13.28 -6.08
C ARG A 188 -1.38 14.06 -6.55
N ALA A 189 -1.36 15.38 -6.36
CA ALA A 189 -0.24 16.24 -6.74
C ALA A 189 1.01 15.93 -5.92
N GLU A 190 0.88 15.78 -4.60
CA GLU A 190 1.96 15.45 -3.67
C GLU A 190 2.68 14.14 -4.05
N LEU A 191 1.93 13.13 -4.53
CA LEU A 191 2.52 11.86 -4.92
C LEU A 191 3.52 12.00 -6.07
N GLY A 192 3.25 12.89 -7.03
CA GLY A 192 4.18 13.18 -8.12
C GLY A 192 5.51 13.73 -7.62
N GLU A 193 5.45 14.69 -6.70
CA GLU A 193 6.62 15.34 -6.09
C GLU A 193 7.44 14.37 -5.24
N VAL A 194 6.78 13.58 -4.37
CA VAL A 194 7.43 12.59 -3.53
C VAL A 194 8.14 11.54 -4.38
N LEU A 195 7.49 11.00 -5.39
CA LEU A 195 8.08 10.02 -6.29
C LEU A 195 9.28 10.58 -7.04
N ALA A 196 9.19 11.80 -7.56
CA ALA A 196 10.29 12.45 -8.27
C ALA A 196 11.52 12.65 -7.36
N ARG A 197 11.33 13.12 -6.10
CA ARG A 197 12.41 13.26 -5.11
C ARG A 197 13.14 11.93 -4.85
N HIS A 198 12.42 10.81 -4.90
CA HIS A 198 13.00 9.48 -4.70
C HIS A 198 13.44 8.80 -6.00
N GLY A 199 13.51 9.55 -7.12
CA GLY A 199 13.99 9.10 -8.41
C GLY A 199 13.04 8.13 -9.10
N PHE A 200 11.73 8.34 -8.97
CA PHE A 200 10.70 7.67 -9.73
C PHE A 200 9.96 8.62 -10.66
N ARG A 201 9.58 8.12 -11.82
CA ARG A 201 8.65 8.79 -12.72
C ARG A 201 7.30 8.11 -12.65
N MET A 202 6.26 8.83 -12.26
CA MET A 202 4.89 8.32 -12.24
C MET A 202 4.44 7.99 -13.67
N LYS A 203 4.01 6.76 -13.91
CA LYS A 203 3.50 6.27 -15.18
C LYS A 203 1.96 6.26 -15.22
N ARG A 204 1.35 5.92 -14.10
CA ARG A 204 -0.10 5.88 -13.94
C ARG A 204 -0.50 6.16 -12.50
N ILE A 205 -1.66 6.80 -12.34
CA ILE A 205 -2.36 6.93 -11.07
C ILE A 205 -3.84 6.64 -11.32
N ILE A 206 -4.43 5.80 -10.49
CA ILE A 206 -5.80 5.30 -10.60
C ILE A 206 -6.46 5.41 -9.23
N ALA A 207 -7.68 5.95 -9.16
CA ALA A 207 -8.52 5.85 -7.98
C ALA A 207 -9.08 4.42 -7.90
N VAL A 208 -8.74 3.69 -6.86
CA VAL A 208 -9.24 2.34 -6.60
C VAL A 208 -10.24 2.39 -5.45
N SER A 209 -11.51 2.21 -5.80
CA SER A 209 -12.61 2.37 -4.85
C SER A 209 -12.82 1.12 -4.02
N TYR A 210 -13.37 1.32 -2.83
CA TYR A 210 -13.78 0.26 -1.91
C TYR A 210 -15.12 0.60 -1.25
N PRO A 211 -15.83 -0.40 -0.67
CA PRO A 211 -17.12 -0.19 -0.05
C PRO A 211 -17.08 0.75 1.17
N TRP A 212 -18.11 1.53 1.40
CA TRP A 212 -18.26 2.44 2.55
C TRP A 212 -18.05 1.73 3.90
N GLN A 213 -18.38 0.45 3.98
CA GLN A 213 -18.20 -0.37 5.19
C GLN A 213 -16.72 -0.49 5.62
N LYS A 214 -15.78 -0.30 4.70
CA LYS A 214 -14.33 -0.27 5.01
C LYS A 214 -13.91 1.00 5.74
N GLU A 215 -14.73 2.07 5.65
CA GLU A 215 -14.60 3.27 6.47
C GLU A 215 -15.33 3.16 7.83
N GLY A 216 -15.91 1.99 8.16
CA GLY A 216 -16.76 1.82 9.32
C GLY A 216 -18.14 2.48 9.16
N LEU A 217 -18.54 2.85 7.95
CA LEU A 217 -19.76 3.60 7.66
C LEU A 217 -20.75 2.79 6.82
N ARG A 218 -22.04 2.99 7.08
CA ARG A 218 -23.06 2.64 6.09
C ARG A 218 -22.98 3.63 4.92
N LYS A 219 -23.24 3.16 3.70
CA LYS A 219 -23.33 4.06 2.53
C LYS A 219 -24.35 5.15 2.79
N PRO A 220 -23.98 6.44 2.81
CA PRO A 220 -24.91 7.55 3.01
C PRO A 220 -25.93 7.63 1.87
N ARG A 221 -27.18 8.03 2.18
CA ARG A 221 -28.25 8.15 1.17
C ARG A 221 -27.89 9.12 0.03
N ASN A 222 -27.18 10.19 0.35
CA ASN A 222 -26.72 11.23 -0.58
C ASN A 222 -25.41 10.88 -1.29
N ALA A 223 -24.84 9.70 -1.07
CA ALA A 223 -23.58 9.29 -1.72
C ALA A 223 -23.73 9.05 -3.23
N GLY A 224 -24.95 8.70 -3.72
CA GLY A 224 -25.15 8.36 -5.13
C GLY A 224 -24.21 7.22 -5.55
N THR A 225 -23.39 7.46 -6.57
CA THR A 225 -22.34 6.52 -7.06
C THR A 225 -20.98 6.72 -6.40
N LYS A 226 -20.83 7.74 -5.53
CA LYS A 226 -19.55 8.02 -4.87
C LYS A 226 -19.17 6.89 -3.92
N MET A 227 -17.92 6.50 -3.96
CA MET A 227 -17.30 5.51 -3.06
C MET A 227 -15.96 6.06 -2.56
N PRO A 228 -15.54 5.71 -1.35
CA PRO A 228 -14.16 5.96 -0.89
C PRO A 228 -13.14 5.30 -1.82
N TRP A 229 -11.93 5.86 -1.91
CA TRP A 229 -10.86 5.32 -2.76
C TRP A 229 -9.46 5.61 -2.22
N ASP A 230 -8.55 4.74 -2.59
CA ASP A 230 -7.10 4.95 -2.45
C ASP A 230 -6.47 5.30 -3.80
N TRP A 231 -5.27 5.85 -3.77
CA TRP A 231 -4.46 6.05 -4.97
C TRP A 231 -3.62 4.82 -5.25
N LEU A 232 -3.88 4.14 -6.36
CA LEU A 232 -3.00 3.13 -6.94
C LEU A 232 -2.07 3.80 -7.94
N VAL A 233 -0.77 3.71 -7.69
CA VAL A 233 0.27 4.35 -8.49
C VAL A 233 1.20 3.29 -9.09
N LEU A 234 1.44 3.36 -10.39
CA LEU A 234 2.55 2.69 -11.05
C LEU A 234 3.62 3.73 -11.36
N ALA A 235 4.84 3.53 -10.85
CA ALA A 235 5.99 4.39 -11.08
C ALA A 235 7.18 3.59 -11.61
N GLU A 236 8.02 4.21 -12.44
CA GLU A 236 9.24 3.64 -12.98
C GLU A 236 10.46 4.29 -12.33
N ARG A 237 11.44 3.50 -11.92
CA ARG A 237 12.71 3.97 -11.35
C ARG A 237 13.61 4.53 -12.47
N VAL A 238 13.94 5.81 -12.42
CA VAL A 238 14.80 6.49 -13.41
C VAL A 238 16.28 6.46 -13.04
#